data_56f5831395742ddff42542f1a7378db0
#
_entry.id   56f5831395742ddff42542f1a7378db0
#
_cell.length_a   1.000
_cell.length_b   1.000
_cell.length_c   1.000
_cell.angle_alpha   90.00
_cell.angle_beta   90.00
_cell.angle_gamma   90.00
#
_symmetry.space_group_name_H-M   'P 1'
#
loop_
_entity.id
_entity.type
_entity.pdbx_description
1 polymer ?
#
loop_
_entity_poly.entity_id
_entity_poly.type
_entity_poly.pdbx_seq_one_letter_code
_entity_poly.pdbx_strand_id
1 'polypeptide(L)'
;MYIPFSELPPQARLWIYQASRPLTAAEQSEIKPLLERFATEWSSHGKGLQASAELLHDRFLVLANNEEATAASGCSIDKSVSFVRELEQRYNVSFFDRTQLAFLQNEEVKLIGMQELKNHVAAGEIDKNTLYFDTLVTSYGELQQAWPRPAGNSWLSRYF
;
A
#
# COMPACT_ATOMS: atom_id res chain seq x y z
N MET A 1 -4.54 2.86 19.26
CA MET A 1 -3.37 3.68 19.66
C MET A 1 -2.43 3.81 18.46
N TYR A 2 -2.18 5.02 18.05
CA TYR A 2 -1.26 5.28 16.95
C TYR A 2 0.19 5.01 17.34
N ILE A 3 0.90 4.30 16.47
CA ILE A 3 2.34 4.06 16.60
C ILE A 3 3.00 4.70 15.38
N PRO A 4 4.08 5.50 15.52
CA PRO A 4 4.80 6.00 14.36
C PRO A 4 5.21 4.87 13.42
N PHE A 5 5.05 5.07 12.12
CA PHE A 5 5.30 4.03 11.11
C PHE A 5 6.72 3.45 11.23
N SER A 6 7.70 4.30 11.49
CA SER A 6 9.10 3.88 11.66
C SER A 6 9.36 3.02 12.91
N GLU A 7 8.42 2.97 13.85
CA GLU A 7 8.54 2.22 15.11
C GLU A 7 7.77 0.90 15.09
N LEU A 8 7.18 0.52 13.96
CA LEU A 8 6.49 -0.75 13.83
C LEU A 8 7.46 -1.93 13.93
N PRO A 9 7.05 -3.04 14.60
CA PRO A 9 7.86 -4.25 14.59
C PRO A 9 7.84 -4.91 13.21
N PRO A 10 8.88 -5.69 12.84
CA PRO A 10 8.96 -6.32 11.52
C PRO A 10 7.77 -7.21 11.15
N GLN A 11 7.14 -7.83 12.15
CA GLN A 11 5.98 -8.71 11.94
C GLN A 11 4.65 -7.96 11.87
N ALA A 12 4.63 -6.63 12.00
CA ALA A 12 3.41 -5.85 11.86
C ALA A 12 2.75 -6.13 10.51
N ARG A 13 1.44 -6.35 10.55
CA ARG A 13 0.67 -6.64 9.34
C ARG A 13 0.37 -5.37 8.58
N LEU A 14 0.48 -5.44 7.24
CA LEU A 14 0.24 -4.31 6.36
C LEU A 14 -0.93 -4.56 5.43
N TRP A 15 -1.61 -3.48 5.07
CA TRP A 15 -2.57 -3.41 3.97
C TRP A 15 -2.16 -2.23 3.10
N ILE A 16 -1.80 -2.52 1.84
CA ILE A 16 -1.29 -1.53 0.90
C ILE A 16 -2.34 -1.25 -0.17
N TYR A 17 -2.69 0.02 -0.35
CA TYR A 17 -3.65 0.49 -1.34
C TYR A 17 -2.95 1.42 -2.32
N GLN A 18 -3.07 1.12 -3.60
CA GLN A 18 -2.43 1.87 -4.68
C GLN A 18 -3.40 2.85 -5.31
N ALA A 19 -3.06 4.12 -5.33
CA ALA A 19 -3.87 5.14 -5.99
C ALA A 19 -3.76 5.02 -7.51
N SER A 20 -4.88 5.26 -8.20
CA SER A 20 -4.96 5.24 -9.66
C SER A 20 -4.19 6.39 -10.33
N ARG A 21 -3.81 7.41 -9.56
CA ARG A 21 -2.99 8.55 -9.98
C ARG A 21 -2.17 9.05 -8.80
N PRO A 22 -1.12 9.87 -9.03
CA PRO A 22 -0.46 10.53 -7.91
C PRO A 22 -1.43 11.43 -7.16
N LEU A 23 -1.31 11.46 -5.83
CA LEU A 23 -2.05 12.39 -5.01
C LEU A 23 -1.35 13.74 -5.03
N THR A 24 -2.11 14.82 -5.15
CA THR A 24 -1.54 16.17 -5.12
C THR A 24 -1.00 16.52 -3.73
N ALA A 25 -0.13 17.51 -3.65
CA ALA A 25 0.39 17.99 -2.37
C ALA A 25 -0.75 18.43 -1.43
N ALA A 26 -1.76 19.09 -1.96
CA ALA A 26 -2.94 19.51 -1.19
C ALA A 26 -3.73 18.32 -0.66
N GLU A 27 -3.96 17.30 -1.51
CA GLU A 27 -4.64 16.06 -1.10
C GLU A 27 -3.86 15.33 -0.01
N GLN A 28 -2.54 15.21 -0.16
CA GLN A 28 -1.68 14.57 0.84
C GLN A 28 -1.74 15.30 2.18
N SER A 29 -1.74 16.63 2.17
CA SER A 29 -1.84 17.43 3.39
C SER A 29 -3.17 17.22 4.12
N GLU A 30 -4.25 16.95 3.41
CA GLU A 30 -5.54 16.62 3.99
C GLU A 30 -5.63 15.16 4.44
N ILE A 31 -5.07 14.24 3.65
CA ILE A 31 -5.18 12.80 3.89
C ILE A 31 -4.32 12.37 5.08
N LYS A 32 -3.12 12.91 5.25
CA LYS A 32 -2.22 12.51 6.34
C LYS A 32 -2.85 12.60 7.73
N PRO A 33 -3.51 13.71 8.11
CA PRO A 33 -4.21 13.77 9.39
C PRO A 33 -5.36 12.76 9.51
N LEU A 34 -6.07 12.49 8.41
CA LEU A 34 -7.15 11.50 8.39
C LEU A 34 -6.62 10.09 8.62
N LEU A 35 -5.47 9.75 8.05
CA LEU A 35 -4.81 8.46 8.26
C LEU A 35 -4.41 8.29 9.72
N GLU A 36 -3.78 9.30 10.31
CA GLU A 36 -3.37 9.26 11.71
C GLU A 36 -4.56 9.13 12.65
N ARG A 37 -5.62 9.87 12.38
CA ARG A 37 -6.86 9.78 13.15
C ARG A 37 -7.47 8.38 13.04
N PHE A 38 -7.54 7.83 11.83
CA PHE A 38 -8.05 6.48 11.65
C PHE A 38 -7.24 5.47 12.45
N ALA A 39 -5.90 5.51 12.35
CA ALA A 39 -5.03 4.60 13.10
C ALA A 39 -5.21 4.75 14.61
N THR A 40 -5.39 5.98 15.10
CA THR A 40 -5.61 6.26 16.52
C THR A 40 -6.91 5.62 17.04
N GLU A 41 -7.97 5.68 16.24
CA GLU A 41 -9.32 5.22 16.63
C GLU A 41 -9.58 3.75 16.24
N TRP A 42 -8.73 3.13 15.45
CA TRP A 42 -8.94 1.79 14.93
C TRP A 42 -8.90 0.75 16.05
N SER A 43 -9.92 -0.09 16.10
CA SER A 43 -10.09 -1.06 17.18
C SER A 43 -10.65 -2.39 16.70
N SER A 44 -10.45 -3.43 17.50
CA SER A 44 -10.96 -4.78 17.28
C SER A 44 -11.68 -5.23 18.57
N HIS A 45 -12.98 -5.55 18.46
CA HIS A 45 -13.78 -6.00 19.60
C HIS A 45 -13.70 -5.05 20.80
N GLY A 46 -13.71 -3.75 20.56
CA GLY A 46 -13.63 -2.73 21.60
C GLY A 46 -12.23 -2.47 22.14
N LYS A 47 -11.22 -3.19 21.67
CA LYS A 47 -9.81 -2.95 22.03
C LYS A 47 -9.13 -2.13 20.95
N GLY A 48 -8.42 -1.07 21.34
CA GLY A 48 -7.61 -0.30 20.42
C GLY A 48 -6.49 -1.14 19.81
N LEU A 49 -6.28 -1.01 18.50
CA LEU A 49 -5.15 -1.63 17.81
C LEU A 49 -3.90 -0.76 18.02
N GLN A 50 -2.73 -1.39 18.06
CA GLN A 50 -1.47 -0.68 17.93
C GLN A 50 -1.19 -0.49 16.45
N ALA A 51 -1.69 0.59 15.91
CA ALA A 51 -1.81 0.79 14.47
C ALA A 51 -1.00 1.98 13.99
N SER A 52 -0.65 1.94 12.72
CA SER A 52 -0.03 3.04 12.02
C SER A 52 -0.64 3.20 10.64
N ALA A 53 -0.38 4.33 10.03
CA ALA A 53 -0.77 4.59 8.65
C ALA A 53 0.24 5.54 8.04
N GLU A 54 0.56 5.33 6.77
CA GLU A 54 1.54 6.16 6.06
C GLU A 54 1.13 6.31 4.60
N LEU A 55 1.57 7.41 3.99
CA LEU A 55 1.41 7.65 2.56
C LEU A 55 2.80 7.65 1.94
N LEU A 56 3.05 6.70 1.03
CA LEU A 56 4.35 6.50 0.42
C LEU A 56 4.31 6.80 -1.08
N HIS A 57 5.40 7.38 -1.58
CA HIS A 57 5.59 7.66 -3.02
C HIS A 57 4.43 8.45 -3.65
N ASP A 58 3.79 9.33 -2.88
CA ASP A 58 2.66 10.16 -3.32
C ASP A 58 1.45 9.37 -3.85
N ARG A 59 1.40 8.06 -3.61
CA ARG A 59 0.46 7.18 -4.31
C ARG A 59 -0.05 6.00 -3.48
N PHE A 60 0.69 5.58 -2.46
CA PHE A 60 0.32 4.37 -1.73
C PHE A 60 -0.12 4.71 -0.31
N LEU A 61 -1.33 4.25 0.06
CA LEU A 61 -1.78 4.27 1.44
C LEU A 61 -1.39 2.94 2.08
N VAL A 62 -0.70 2.99 3.20
CA VAL A 62 -0.29 1.79 3.95
C VAL A 62 -0.91 1.87 5.34
N LEU A 63 -1.77 0.92 5.66
CA LEU A 63 -2.30 0.74 7.00
C LEU A 63 -1.56 -0.42 7.66
N ALA A 64 -1.27 -0.30 8.94
CA ALA A 64 -0.49 -1.30 9.66
C ALA A 64 -1.05 -1.57 11.06
N ASN A 65 -0.88 -2.80 11.53
CA ASN A 65 -1.26 -3.20 12.88
C ASN A 65 -0.22 -4.16 13.46
N ASN A 66 0.22 -3.86 14.68
CA ASN A 66 1.03 -4.81 15.47
C ASN A 66 0.10 -5.90 16.02
N GLU A 67 0.01 -7.03 15.31
CA GLU A 67 -0.89 -8.14 15.67
C GLU A 67 -0.49 -8.87 16.95
N GLU A 68 0.74 -8.70 17.44
CA GLU A 68 1.15 -9.27 18.72
C GLU A 68 0.42 -8.63 19.90
N ALA A 69 0.09 -7.33 19.78
CA ALA A 69 -0.67 -6.64 20.83
C ALA A 69 -2.16 -6.98 20.73
N THR A 70 -2.76 -6.80 19.56
CA THR A 70 -4.17 -7.11 19.30
C THR A 70 -4.32 -7.41 17.81
N ALA A 71 -4.82 -8.60 17.48
CA ALA A 71 -5.07 -8.99 16.09
C ALA A 71 -6.26 -8.24 15.52
N ALA A 72 -6.18 -7.88 14.24
CA ALA A 72 -7.30 -7.30 13.52
C ALA A 72 -8.40 -8.35 13.31
N SER A 73 -9.65 -7.96 13.58
CA SER A 73 -10.83 -8.79 13.31
C SER A 73 -11.38 -8.52 11.92
N GLY A 74 -12.30 -9.38 11.45
CA GLY A 74 -13.04 -9.13 10.22
C GLY A 74 -13.72 -7.76 10.22
N CYS A 75 -14.36 -7.39 11.35
CA CYS A 75 -15.00 -6.08 11.49
C CYS A 75 -14.01 -4.91 11.41
N SER A 76 -12.83 -5.06 12.02
CA SER A 76 -11.80 -3.99 11.96
C SER A 76 -11.22 -3.85 10.55
N ILE A 77 -11.05 -4.94 9.83
CA ILE A 77 -10.61 -4.92 8.43
C ILE A 77 -11.68 -4.24 7.56
N ASP A 78 -12.96 -4.57 7.78
CA ASP A 78 -14.08 -3.93 7.06
C ASP A 78 -14.13 -2.42 7.31
N LYS A 79 -13.84 -1.98 8.53
CA LYS A 79 -13.75 -0.55 8.85
C LYS A 79 -12.64 0.13 8.05
N SER A 80 -11.50 -0.55 7.89
CA SER A 80 -10.39 0.00 7.10
C SER A 80 -10.74 0.12 5.62
N VAL A 81 -11.44 -0.88 5.07
CA VAL A 81 -11.93 -0.82 3.69
C VAL A 81 -12.92 0.33 3.52
N SER A 82 -13.85 0.50 4.44
CA SER A 82 -14.83 1.60 4.40
C SER A 82 -14.14 2.96 4.45
N PHE A 83 -13.13 3.10 5.29
CA PHE A 83 -12.35 4.34 5.38
C PHE A 83 -11.67 4.67 4.05
N VAL A 84 -11.03 3.69 3.42
CA VAL A 84 -10.36 3.91 2.13
C VAL A 84 -11.37 4.24 1.03
N ARG A 85 -12.56 3.61 1.05
CA ARG A 85 -13.64 3.96 0.09
C ARG A 85 -14.15 5.38 0.27
N GLU A 86 -14.21 5.89 1.48
CA GLU A 86 -14.55 7.30 1.72
C GLU A 86 -13.50 8.24 1.09
N LEU A 87 -12.22 7.89 1.19
CA LEU A 87 -11.16 8.65 0.53
C LEU A 87 -11.29 8.61 -1.00
N GLU A 88 -11.67 7.46 -1.57
CA GLU A 88 -11.92 7.34 -3.01
C GLU A 88 -12.99 8.34 -3.47
N GLN A 89 -14.10 8.40 -2.76
CA GLN A 89 -15.21 9.28 -3.10
C GLN A 89 -14.83 10.76 -2.92
N ARG A 90 -14.15 11.06 -1.82
CA ARG A 90 -13.79 12.45 -1.47
C ARG A 90 -12.79 13.04 -2.45
N TYR A 91 -11.82 12.26 -2.91
CA TYR A 91 -10.72 12.74 -3.75
C TYR A 91 -10.82 12.31 -5.21
N ASN A 92 -11.88 11.60 -5.58
CA ASN A 92 -12.09 11.09 -6.94
C ASN A 92 -10.84 10.34 -7.46
N VAL A 93 -10.43 9.33 -6.71
CA VAL A 93 -9.28 8.49 -7.00
C VAL A 93 -9.63 7.05 -6.64
N SER A 94 -9.13 6.07 -7.40
CA SER A 94 -9.34 4.65 -7.09
C SER A 94 -8.18 4.09 -6.29
N PHE A 95 -8.48 3.25 -5.28
CA PHE A 95 -7.51 2.57 -4.44
C PHE A 95 -7.64 1.05 -4.48
N PHE A 96 -8.62 0.52 -5.20
CA PHE A 96 -8.93 -0.92 -5.21
C PHE A 96 -8.76 -1.57 -6.58
N ASP A 97 -8.23 -0.86 -7.56
CA ASP A 97 -7.97 -1.43 -8.89
C ASP A 97 -6.68 -2.25 -8.85
N ARG A 98 -6.82 -3.57 -8.89
CA ARG A 98 -5.71 -4.52 -8.87
C ARG A 98 -5.22 -4.90 -10.26
N THR A 99 -5.78 -4.32 -11.31
CA THR A 99 -5.37 -4.59 -12.68
C THR A 99 -4.21 -3.72 -13.14
N GLN A 100 -3.84 -2.71 -12.36
CA GLN A 100 -2.74 -1.80 -12.66
C GLN A 100 -1.52 -2.14 -11.81
N LEU A 101 -0.39 -2.38 -12.48
CA LEU A 101 0.88 -2.69 -11.83
C LEU A 101 1.75 -1.44 -11.81
N ALA A 102 2.34 -1.12 -10.67
CA ALA A 102 3.18 0.06 -10.51
C ALA A 102 4.67 -0.31 -10.54
N PHE A 103 5.39 0.28 -11.47
CA PHE A 103 6.84 0.11 -11.61
C PHE A 103 7.55 1.44 -11.40
N LEU A 104 8.76 1.38 -10.87
CA LEU A 104 9.63 2.56 -10.76
C LEU A 104 10.67 2.53 -11.88
N GLN A 105 10.60 3.49 -12.78
CA GLN A 105 11.54 3.65 -13.88
C GLN A 105 11.91 5.12 -14.02
N ASN A 106 13.19 5.41 -14.13
CA ASN A 106 13.70 6.79 -14.27
C ASN A 106 13.16 7.71 -13.17
N GLU A 107 13.12 7.21 -11.93
CA GLU A 107 12.62 7.92 -10.75
C GLU A 107 11.12 8.27 -10.79
N GLU A 108 10.38 7.69 -11.73
CA GLU A 108 8.94 7.90 -11.87
C GLU A 108 8.17 6.59 -11.68
N VAL A 109 7.01 6.69 -11.05
CA VAL A 109 6.08 5.55 -10.94
C VAL A 109 5.25 5.48 -12.21
N LYS A 110 5.33 4.34 -12.90
CA LYS A 110 4.54 4.06 -14.10
C LYS A 110 3.56 2.95 -13.84
N LEU A 111 2.30 3.16 -14.22
CA LEU A 111 1.28 2.13 -14.14
C LEU A 111 1.19 1.40 -15.48
N ILE A 112 1.21 0.07 -15.43
CA ILE A 112 1.04 -0.81 -16.59
C ILE A 112 -0.10 -1.76 -16.29
N GLY A 113 -1.07 -1.81 -17.18
CA GLY A 113 -2.20 -2.74 -17.05
C GLY A 113 -1.71 -4.18 -17.14
N MET A 114 -2.31 -5.04 -16.35
CA MET A 114 -1.96 -6.46 -16.30
C MET A 114 -2.01 -7.13 -17.68
N GLN A 115 -2.96 -6.71 -18.51
CA GLN A 115 -3.12 -7.23 -19.88
C GLN A 115 -2.00 -6.79 -20.83
N GLU A 116 -1.34 -5.67 -20.50
CA GLU A 116 -0.26 -5.10 -21.32
C GLU A 116 1.13 -5.60 -20.90
N LEU A 117 1.23 -6.26 -19.75
CA LEU A 117 2.52 -6.64 -19.17
C LEU A 117 3.37 -7.48 -20.14
N LYS A 118 2.78 -8.47 -20.80
CA LYS A 118 3.49 -9.35 -21.74
C LYS A 118 4.10 -8.56 -22.89
N ASN A 119 3.41 -7.54 -23.40
CA ASN A 119 3.91 -6.72 -24.49
C ASN A 119 5.11 -5.90 -24.05
N HIS A 120 5.07 -5.33 -22.84
CA HIS A 120 6.19 -4.56 -22.29
C HIS A 120 7.41 -5.44 -22.01
N VAL A 121 7.20 -6.68 -21.54
CA VAL A 121 8.27 -7.65 -21.32
C VAL A 121 8.90 -8.06 -22.65
N ALA A 122 8.08 -8.34 -23.67
CA ALA A 122 8.57 -8.71 -24.99
C ALA A 122 9.37 -7.59 -25.66
N ALA A 123 8.99 -6.33 -25.41
CA ALA A 123 9.69 -5.15 -25.91
C ALA A 123 10.98 -4.82 -25.13
N GLY A 124 11.26 -5.53 -24.03
CA GLY A 124 12.42 -5.26 -23.18
C GLY A 124 12.27 -4.03 -22.29
N GLU A 125 11.09 -3.44 -22.22
CA GLU A 125 10.82 -2.26 -21.39
C GLU A 125 10.71 -2.61 -19.89
N ILE A 126 10.22 -3.81 -19.61
CA ILE A 126 10.09 -4.37 -18.25
C ILE A 126 10.83 -5.71 -18.23
N ASP A 127 11.66 -5.92 -17.23
CA ASP A 127 12.37 -7.17 -17.02
C ASP A 127 12.39 -7.57 -15.54
N LYS A 128 13.04 -8.68 -15.22
CA LYS A 128 13.10 -9.20 -13.83
C LYS A 128 13.78 -8.23 -12.85
N ASN A 129 14.57 -7.29 -13.33
CA ASN A 129 15.29 -6.32 -12.50
C ASN A 129 14.55 -5.00 -12.38
N THR A 130 13.48 -4.78 -13.15
CA THR A 130 12.66 -3.57 -13.04
C THR A 130 12.04 -3.52 -11.66
N LEU A 131 12.12 -2.36 -10.98
CA LEU A 131 11.57 -2.20 -9.65
C LEU A 131 10.04 -2.15 -9.69
N TYR A 132 9.42 -2.97 -8.86
CA TYR A 132 7.99 -3.17 -8.78
C TYR A 132 7.47 -2.90 -7.37
N PHE A 133 6.40 -2.12 -7.27
CA PHE A 133 5.71 -1.86 -6.01
C PHE A 133 4.70 -2.99 -5.74
N ASP A 134 5.15 -4.05 -5.11
CA ASP A 134 4.34 -5.21 -4.81
C ASP A 134 3.35 -4.92 -3.68
N THR A 135 2.07 -4.74 -4.03
CA THR A 135 1.01 -4.47 -3.05
C THR A 135 0.55 -5.72 -2.30
N LEU A 136 1.08 -6.90 -2.63
CA LEU A 136 0.81 -8.15 -1.90
C LEU A 136 1.75 -8.34 -0.70
N VAL A 137 2.68 -7.45 -0.49
CA VAL A 137 3.51 -7.43 0.73
C VAL A 137 2.60 -7.28 1.95
N THR A 138 2.76 -8.15 2.94
CA THR A 138 1.86 -8.22 4.10
C THR A 138 2.54 -7.93 5.43
N SER A 139 3.85 -7.75 5.47
CA SER A 139 4.56 -7.43 6.70
C SER A 139 5.45 -6.20 6.56
N TYR A 140 5.60 -5.48 7.65
CA TYR A 140 6.46 -4.30 7.70
C TYR A 140 7.92 -4.66 7.40
N GLY A 141 8.39 -5.81 7.88
CA GLY A 141 9.75 -6.29 7.62
C GLY A 141 10.03 -6.49 6.13
N GLU A 142 9.08 -7.06 5.38
CA GLU A 142 9.22 -7.18 3.93
C GLU A 142 9.30 -5.82 3.25
N LEU A 143 8.46 -4.88 3.69
CA LEU A 143 8.46 -3.52 3.15
C LEU A 143 9.80 -2.82 3.41
N GLN A 144 10.36 -2.98 4.60
CA GLN A 144 11.64 -2.37 4.97
C GLN A 144 12.82 -2.93 4.19
N GLN A 145 12.82 -4.23 3.86
CA GLN A 145 13.91 -4.88 3.15
C GLN A 145 14.10 -4.27 1.76
N ALA A 146 13.03 -4.19 0.99
CA ALA A 146 13.07 -3.57 -0.33
C ALA A 146 11.63 -3.32 -0.81
N TRP A 147 11.30 -2.06 -0.98
CA TRP A 147 10.02 -1.67 -1.57
C TRP A 147 10.17 -0.28 -2.21
N PRO A 148 10.15 -0.19 -3.55
CA PRO A 148 9.93 -1.26 -4.52
C PRO A 148 11.07 -2.29 -4.56
N ARG A 149 10.79 -3.47 -5.10
CA ARG A 149 11.77 -4.55 -5.24
C ARG A 149 11.81 -5.07 -6.67
N PRO A 150 12.91 -5.75 -7.09
CA PRO A 150 12.97 -6.31 -8.44
C PRO A 150 11.74 -7.18 -8.74
N ALA A 151 11.13 -6.99 -9.90
CA ALA A 151 9.91 -7.69 -10.29
C ALA A 151 10.11 -9.22 -10.29
N GLY A 152 11.30 -9.69 -10.60
CA GLY A 152 11.63 -11.12 -10.55
C GLY A 152 11.63 -11.70 -9.14
N ASN A 153 11.67 -10.88 -8.10
CA ASN A 153 11.58 -11.30 -6.70
C ASN A 153 10.17 -11.15 -6.12
N SER A 154 9.19 -10.99 -6.97
CA SER A 154 7.78 -10.87 -6.59
C SER A 154 6.94 -11.96 -7.25
N TRP A 155 5.63 -11.92 -7.04
CA TRP A 155 4.72 -12.84 -7.70
C TRP A 155 4.72 -12.71 -9.23
N LEU A 156 5.30 -11.63 -9.77
CA LEU A 156 5.45 -11.44 -11.22
C LEU A 156 6.57 -12.30 -11.82
N SER A 157 7.36 -13.02 -11.02
CA SER A 157 8.51 -13.80 -11.50
C SER A 157 8.20 -14.73 -12.67
N ARG A 158 6.99 -15.28 -12.72
CA ARG A 158 6.55 -16.19 -13.79
C ARG A 158 6.42 -15.54 -15.18
N TYR A 159 6.51 -14.22 -15.25
CA TYR A 159 6.41 -13.49 -16.52
C TYR A 159 7.78 -13.18 -17.17
N PHE A 160 8.87 -13.60 -16.51
CA PHE A 160 10.24 -13.30 -16.96
C PHE A 160 11.04 -14.52 -17.30
#